data_ecf87868e6099f32b1a7f1de23f268d2
#
_entry.id   ecf87868e6099f32b1a7f1de23f268d2
#
_cell.length_a   1.000
_cell.length_b   1.000
_cell.length_c   1.000
_cell.angle_alpha   90.00
_cell.angle_beta   90.00
_cell.angle_gamma   90.00
#
_symmetry.space_group_name_H-M   'P 1'
#
loop_
_entity.id
_entity.type
_entity.pdbx_description
1 polymer ?
#
loop_
_entity_poly.entity_id
_entity_poly.type
_entity_poly.pdbx_seq_one_letter_code
_entity_poly.pdbx_strand_id
1 'polypeptide(L)'
;MLNLIYSSYLLLNAFKYRDRITIIGDILKSIKESRNGRKLSQIMQSANLNYVQTKKYLNYLLNCGFLVITEKETYTITSEGLKFLQFVEIQRVHMIR
;
A
#
# COMPACT_ATOMS: atom_id res chain seq x y z
N MET A 1 -28.91 -13.60 -5.83
CA MET A 1 -28.27 -12.68 -5.83
C MET A 1 -26.98 -12.91 -6.28
N LEU A 2 -26.51 -12.11 -6.96
CA LEU A 2 -25.21 -12.28 -7.48
C LEU A 2 -24.26 -12.46 -6.34
N ASN A 3 -24.85 -12.28 -5.20
CA ASN A 3 -23.96 -12.10 -4.20
C ASN A 3 -23.23 -13.26 -3.72
N LEU A 4 -23.73 -14.44 -3.65
CA LEU A 4 -22.97 -15.57 -3.15
C LEU A 4 -21.80 -15.91 -4.07
N ILE A 5 -22.07 -15.99 -5.37
CA ILE A 5 -20.99 -16.28 -6.32
C ILE A 5 -20.01 -15.13 -6.39
N TYR A 6 -20.53 -13.93 -6.36
CA TYR A 6 -19.69 -12.75 -6.45
C TYR A 6 -18.82 -12.62 -5.19
N SER A 7 -19.39 -12.93 -4.03
CA SER A 7 -18.61 -12.87 -2.78
C SER A 7 -17.52 -13.92 -2.76
N SER A 8 -17.82 -15.12 -3.27
CA SER A 8 -16.80 -16.16 -3.35
C SER A 8 -15.68 -15.76 -4.30
N TYR A 9 -16.04 -15.13 -5.40
CA TYR A 9 -15.05 -14.66 -6.35
C TYR A 9 -14.16 -13.59 -5.73
N LEU A 10 -14.75 -12.64 -5.02
CA LEU A 10 -14.00 -11.59 -4.36
C LEU A 10 -13.10 -12.16 -3.28
N LEU A 11 -13.58 -13.14 -2.54
CA LEU A 11 -12.80 -13.77 -1.51
C LEU A 11 -11.60 -14.49 -2.11
N LEU A 12 -11.84 -15.19 -3.20
CA LEU A 12 -10.77 -15.89 -3.89
C LEU A 12 -9.72 -14.90 -4.40
N ASN A 13 -10.19 -13.79 -4.95
CA ASN A 13 -9.28 -12.77 -5.43
C ASN A 13 -8.52 -12.09 -4.32
N ALA A 14 -9.09 -12.02 -3.12
CA ALA A 14 -8.41 -11.42 -1.99
C ALA A 14 -7.15 -12.19 -1.60
N PHE A 15 -7.08 -13.49 -1.91
CA PHE A 15 -5.88 -14.26 -1.65
C PHE A 15 -4.85 -14.12 -2.76
N LYS A 16 -5.29 -13.85 -3.98
CA LYS A 16 -4.38 -13.70 -5.10
C LYS A 16 -4.09 -12.26 -5.42
N TYR A 17 -5.11 -11.43 -5.34
CA TYR A 17 -4.99 -10.03 -5.69
C TYR A 17 -5.51 -9.18 -4.56
N ARG A 18 -4.69 -8.29 -4.09
CA ARG A 18 -5.14 -7.26 -3.19
C ARG A 18 -5.60 -6.09 -4.04
N ASP A 19 -6.65 -5.39 -3.62
CA ASP A 19 -7.05 -4.21 -4.36
C ASP A 19 -6.03 -3.10 -4.13
N ARG A 20 -6.15 -2.03 -4.91
CA ARG A 20 -5.16 -0.95 -4.89
C ARG A 20 -5.07 -0.30 -3.52
N ILE A 21 -6.20 -0.13 -2.86
CA ILE A 21 -6.23 0.51 -1.54
C ILE A 21 -5.46 -0.33 -0.53
N THR A 22 -5.64 -1.64 -0.57
CA THR A 22 -4.92 -2.53 0.33
C THR A 22 -3.42 -2.49 0.06
N ILE A 23 -3.04 -2.51 -1.21
CA ILE A 23 -1.61 -2.47 -1.57
C ILE A 23 -0.99 -1.15 -1.11
N ILE A 24 -1.67 -0.03 -1.36
CA ILE A 24 -1.17 1.27 -0.94
C ILE A 24 -1.03 1.32 0.57
N GLY A 25 -2.01 0.79 1.28
CA GLY A 25 -1.96 0.74 2.74
C GLY A 25 -0.79 -0.09 3.24
N ASP A 26 -0.54 -1.25 2.62
CA ASP A 26 0.58 -2.10 3.01
C ASP A 26 1.92 -1.40 2.79
N ILE A 27 2.05 -0.71 1.66
CA ILE A 27 3.29 0.04 1.36
C ILE A 27 3.51 1.15 2.37
N LEU A 28 2.49 1.98 2.59
CA LEU A 28 2.62 3.13 3.49
C LEU A 28 2.87 2.68 4.92
N LYS A 29 2.20 1.61 5.35
CA LYS A 29 2.40 1.09 6.70
C LYS A 29 3.82 0.57 6.88
N SER A 30 4.33 -0.15 5.88
CA SER A 30 5.70 -0.65 5.91
C SER A 30 6.70 0.50 6.08
N ILE A 31 6.49 1.58 5.33
CA ILE A 31 7.39 2.72 5.38
C ILE A 31 7.25 3.47 6.71
N LYS A 32 6.02 3.63 7.18
CA LYS A 32 5.75 4.31 8.45
C LYS A 32 6.45 3.62 9.61
N GLU A 33 6.51 2.30 9.59
CA GLU A 33 7.10 1.53 10.68
C GLU A 33 8.61 1.65 10.76
N SER A 34 9.24 2.22 9.74
CA SER A 34 10.68 2.38 9.74
C SER A 34 11.04 3.83 9.99
N ARG A 35 11.83 4.07 11.03
CA ARG A 35 12.21 5.42 11.36
C ARG A 35 13.08 6.07 10.28
N ASN A 36 13.94 5.29 9.68
CA ASN A 36 14.89 5.82 8.70
C ASN A 36 14.45 5.59 7.25
N GLY A 37 13.23 5.17 7.07
CA GLY A 37 12.72 4.89 5.74
C GLY A 37 13.01 3.48 5.28
N ARG A 38 12.55 3.14 4.11
CA ARG A 38 12.70 1.80 3.55
C ARG A 38 13.26 1.87 2.15
N LYS A 39 14.12 0.93 1.84
CA LYS A 39 14.64 0.78 0.48
C LYS A 39 13.61 0.04 -0.37
N LEU A 40 13.73 0.22 -1.67
CA LEU A 40 12.83 -0.44 -2.62
C LEU A 40 12.70 -1.94 -2.36
N SER A 41 13.83 -2.61 -2.17
CA SER A 41 13.81 -4.06 -1.97
C SER A 41 13.06 -4.45 -0.69
N GLN A 42 13.20 -3.65 0.35
CA GLN A 42 12.50 -3.90 1.61
C GLN A 42 11.00 -3.72 1.45
N ILE A 43 10.60 -2.72 0.67
CA ILE A 43 9.19 -2.47 0.40
C ILE A 43 8.61 -3.61 -0.43
N MET A 44 9.33 -4.04 -1.44
CA MET A 44 8.92 -5.18 -2.26
C MET A 44 8.63 -6.39 -1.39
N GLN A 45 9.54 -6.69 -0.50
CA GLN A 45 9.43 -7.86 0.35
C GLN A 45 8.28 -7.72 1.34
N SER A 46 8.20 -6.59 2.04
CA SER A 46 7.18 -6.43 3.07
C SER A 46 5.77 -6.27 2.49
N ALA A 47 5.64 -5.71 1.30
CA ALA A 47 4.34 -5.57 0.66
C ALA A 47 4.02 -6.74 -0.29
N ASN A 48 4.97 -7.65 -0.44
CA ASN A 48 4.81 -8.84 -1.30
C ASN A 48 4.44 -8.45 -2.73
N LEU A 49 5.27 -7.61 -3.32
CA LEU A 49 5.07 -7.12 -4.69
C LEU A 49 6.32 -7.40 -5.51
N ASN A 50 6.15 -7.49 -6.82
CA ASN A 50 7.30 -7.58 -7.70
C ASN A 50 7.86 -6.18 -7.96
N TYR A 51 8.98 -6.12 -8.66
CA TYR A 51 9.67 -4.86 -8.91
C TYR A 51 8.80 -3.87 -9.68
N VAL A 52 8.17 -4.33 -10.75
CA VAL A 52 7.38 -3.45 -11.62
C VAL A 52 6.20 -2.85 -10.85
N GLN A 53 5.51 -3.68 -10.09
CA GLN A 53 4.38 -3.21 -9.30
C GLN A 53 4.84 -2.22 -8.24
N THR A 54 5.94 -2.53 -7.56
CA THR A 54 6.46 -1.66 -6.53
C THR A 54 6.82 -0.30 -7.08
N LYS A 55 7.53 -0.26 -8.20
CA LYS A 55 7.90 1.01 -8.82
C LYS A 55 6.68 1.81 -9.22
N LYS A 56 5.68 1.14 -9.76
CA LYS A 56 4.46 1.82 -10.18
C LYS A 56 3.76 2.50 -9.00
N TYR A 57 3.59 1.78 -7.91
CA TYR A 57 2.93 2.33 -6.74
C TYR A 57 3.77 3.41 -6.07
N LEU A 58 5.08 3.21 -5.97
CA LEU A 58 5.95 4.20 -5.35
C LEU A 58 5.97 5.50 -6.16
N ASN A 59 6.01 5.39 -7.49
CA ASN A 59 5.97 6.58 -8.33
C ASN A 59 4.67 7.34 -8.14
N TYR A 60 3.56 6.62 -8.04
CA TYR A 60 2.27 7.24 -7.79
C TYR A 60 2.28 7.99 -6.46
N LEU A 61 2.76 7.34 -5.40
CA LEU A 61 2.77 7.93 -4.08
C LEU A 61 3.72 9.13 -3.97
N LEU A 62 4.85 9.05 -4.68
CA LEU A 62 5.77 10.18 -4.75
C LEU A 62 5.11 11.36 -5.46
N ASN A 63 4.42 11.11 -6.57
CA ASN A 63 3.75 12.17 -7.31
C ASN A 63 2.62 12.80 -6.51
N CYS A 64 2.00 12.03 -5.63
CA CYS A 64 0.95 12.57 -4.77
C CYS A 64 1.50 13.36 -3.58
N GLY A 65 2.80 13.29 -3.35
CA GLY A 65 3.39 13.97 -2.20
C GLY A 65 3.25 13.20 -0.90
N PHE A 66 2.91 11.91 -0.97
CA PHE A 66 2.75 11.09 0.22
C PHE A 66 4.06 10.46 0.68
N LEU A 67 5.03 10.39 -0.21
CA LEU A 67 6.36 9.85 0.08
C LEU A 67 7.41 10.79 -0.46
N VAL A 68 8.60 10.72 0.11
CA VAL A 68 9.78 11.38 -0.46
C VAL A 68 10.93 10.38 -0.45
N ILE A 69 11.88 10.59 -1.36
CA ILE A 69 13.10 9.78 -1.41
C ILE A 69 14.23 10.57 -0.78
N THR A 70 14.95 9.94 0.12
CA THR A 70 16.09 10.57 0.78
C THR A 70 17.35 10.40 -0.08
N GLU A 71 18.43 11.07 0.32
CA GLU A 71 19.70 10.95 -0.36
C GLU A 71 20.24 9.53 -0.33
N LYS A 72 19.84 8.75 0.66
CA LYS A 72 20.28 7.35 0.77
C LYS A 72 19.38 6.41 -0.01
N GLU A 73 18.51 6.98 -0.85
CA GLU A 73 17.59 6.21 -1.67
C GLU A 73 16.63 5.36 -0.86
N THR A 74 16.21 5.90 0.28
CA THR A 74 15.15 5.29 1.06
C THR A 74 13.89 6.12 0.93
N TYR A 75 12.75 5.47 1.06
CA TYR A 75 11.46 6.14 0.97
C TYR A 75 10.96 6.41 2.38
N THR A 76 10.53 7.64 2.61
CA THR A 76 9.94 8.02 3.90
C THR A 76 8.55 8.60 3.66
N ILE A 77 7.70 8.52 4.69
CA ILE A 77 6.34 8.98 4.57
C ILE A 77 6.24 10.42 5.03
N THR A 78 5.46 11.22 4.29
CA THR A 78 5.27 12.63 4.65
C THR A 78 4.07 12.76 5.60
N SER A 79 3.86 13.96 6.13
CA SER A 79 2.68 14.19 6.97
C SER A 79 1.40 13.99 6.17
N GLU A 80 1.41 14.36 4.90
CA GLU A 80 0.25 14.11 4.03
C GLU A 80 0.06 12.63 3.79
N GLY A 81 1.16 11.89 3.67
CA GLY A 81 1.10 10.45 3.54
C GLY A 81 0.52 9.78 4.77
N LEU A 82 0.86 10.29 5.97
CA LEU A 82 0.30 9.75 7.20
C LEU A 82 -1.21 9.97 7.28
N LYS A 83 -1.67 11.14 6.86
CA LYS A 83 -3.10 11.42 6.82
C LYS A 83 -3.81 10.50 5.83
N PHE A 84 -3.18 10.28 4.69
CA PHE A 84 -3.75 9.40 3.68
C PHE A 84 -3.81 7.96 4.18
N LEU A 85 -2.78 7.53 4.89
CA LEU A 85 -2.76 6.18 5.47
C LEU A 85 -3.90 6.01 6.46
N GLN A 86 -4.16 7.02 7.29
CA GLN A 86 -5.28 6.95 8.21
C GLN A 86 -6.59 6.80 7.47
N PHE A 87 -6.76 7.54 6.38
CA PHE A 87 -7.95 7.44 5.56
C PHE A 87 -8.09 6.03 4.97
N VAL A 88 -7.00 5.49 4.47
CA VAL A 88 -6.99 4.15 3.88
C VAL A 88 -7.39 3.10 4.92
N GLU A 89 -6.85 3.22 6.13
CA GLU A 89 -7.16 2.27 7.18
C GLU A 89 -8.62 2.33 7.62
N ILE A 90 -9.20 3.52 7.64
CA ILE A 90 -10.60 3.68 7.94
C ILE A 90 -11.45 3.02 6.86
N GLN A 91 -11.08 3.20 5.60
CA GLN A 91 -11.80 2.59 4.49
C GLN A 91 -11.75 1.07 4.57
N ARG A 92 -10.60 0.53 4.93
CA ARG A 92 -10.45 -0.93 5.04
C ARG A 92 -11.33 -1.49 6.13
N VAL A 93 -11.44 -0.81 7.26
CA VAL A 93 -12.31 -1.25 8.34
C VAL A 93 -13.77 -1.28 7.87
N HIS A 94 -14.18 -0.25 7.14
CA HIS A 94 -15.53 -0.22 6.61
C HIS A 94 -15.77 -1.32 5.57
N MET A 95 -14.77 -1.62 4.78
CA MET A 95 -14.91 -2.64 3.74
C MET A 95 -15.02 -4.05 4.32
N ILE A 96 -14.40 -4.27 5.47
CA ILE A 96 -14.44 -5.59 6.09
C ILE A 96 -15.81 -5.88 6.67
N ARG A 97 -16.51 -4.84 7.07
CA ARG A 97 -17.84 -5.02 7.62
C ARG A 97 -18.85 -5.22 6.51
#